data_5d9d52c29a86c6fbd74c8c04d4158442
#
_entry.id   5d9d52c29a86c6fbd74c8c04d4158442
#
_cell.length_a   1.000
_cell.length_b   1.000
_cell.length_c   1.000
_cell.angle_alpha   90.00
_cell.angle_beta   90.00
_cell.angle_gamma   90.00
#
_symmetry.space_group_name_H-M   'P 1'
#
loop_
_entity.id
_entity.type
_entity.pdbx_description
1 polymer ?
#
loop_
_entity_poly.entity_id
_entity_poly.type
_entity_poly.pdbx_seq_one_letter_code
_entity_poly.pdbx_strand_id
1 'polypeptide(L)'
;MQGIAEARAAPDLFSTLSSQSAAMAIPIAPPVPALTAEGHRSRLRARLLTAGPEALADHEMLEMLLFLALPRKDTKPIARALLGRFGGFGPVVTASPGELRAIEGLGEAGIAALKLAQAAALRLLRGTLAEQPVLRSWEALTDYLRAALRHEKTEQFRVLFLDARTRLLADEVMGRGTINHAPVYPREIARRALELHASTVILEIGRAHV
;
A
#
# COMPACT_ATOMS: atom_id res chain seq x y z
N MET A 1 -33.90 80.24 -48.55
CA MET A 1 -32.71 80.74 -47.81
C MET A 1 -32.26 79.56 -46.96
N GLN A 2 -31.46 78.77 -47.46
CA GLN A 2 -30.02 78.55 -47.30
C GLN A 2 -29.69 78.18 -45.84
N GLY A 3 -29.30 76.96 -45.62
CA GLY A 3 -28.68 76.45 -44.41
C GLY A 3 -28.07 75.11 -44.75
N ILE A 4 -26.81 75.12 -45.15
CA ILE A 4 -26.04 73.94 -45.51
C ILE A 4 -25.66 73.19 -44.25
N ALA A 5 -26.05 71.94 -44.11
CA ALA A 5 -25.63 71.10 -43.01
C ALA A 5 -24.26 70.48 -43.36
N GLU A 6 -23.28 70.82 -42.55
CA GLU A 6 -21.90 70.29 -42.58
C GLU A 6 -21.92 68.79 -42.19
N ALA A 7 -21.42 67.98 -43.10
CA ALA A 7 -21.22 66.55 -42.85
C ALA A 7 -19.99 66.35 -41.94
N ARG A 8 -20.26 65.88 -40.71
CA ARG A 8 -19.25 65.52 -39.73
C ARG A 8 -18.67 64.16 -40.09
N ALA A 9 -17.41 64.13 -40.47
CA ALA A 9 -16.64 62.93 -40.79
C ALA A 9 -16.61 61.97 -39.58
N ALA A 10 -16.90 60.70 -39.82
CA ALA A 10 -16.79 59.64 -38.84
C ALA A 10 -15.30 59.38 -38.53
N PRO A 11 -14.94 59.13 -37.27
CA PRO A 11 -13.56 58.81 -36.89
C PRO A 11 -13.17 57.43 -37.44
N ASP A 12 -11.96 57.38 -37.96
CA ASP A 12 -11.32 56.24 -38.60
C ASP A 12 -11.13 55.11 -37.57
N LEU A 13 -11.92 54.02 -37.73
CA LEU A 13 -11.95 52.86 -36.85
C LEU A 13 -10.68 51.99 -36.94
N PHE A 14 -9.76 52.30 -37.87
CA PHE A 14 -8.56 51.50 -38.09
C PHE A 14 -7.32 51.99 -37.34
N SER A 15 -7.35 53.19 -36.73
CA SER A 15 -6.18 53.70 -36.01
C SER A 15 -6.04 53.26 -34.56
N THR A 16 -7.04 52.57 -34.01
CA THR A 16 -7.05 52.11 -32.61
C THR A 16 -6.62 50.66 -32.41
N LEU A 17 -6.29 49.89 -33.47
CA LEU A 17 -5.91 48.50 -33.39
C LEU A 17 -4.40 48.23 -33.38
N SER A 18 -3.57 49.27 -33.38
CA SER A 18 -2.10 49.10 -33.48
C SER A 18 -1.31 49.18 -32.17
N SER A 19 -1.92 49.24 -31.00
CA SER A 19 -1.15 49.42 -29.76
C SER A 19 -1.44 48.46 -28.61
N GLN A 20 -2.04 47.30 -28.89
CA GLN A 20 -2.22 46.25 -27.86
C GLN A 20 -1.70 44.89 -28.32
N SER A 21 -0.53 44.84 -28.96
CA SER A 21 0.25 43.60 -28.99
C SER A 21 1.11 43.52 -27.73
N ALA A 22 0.45 43.43 -26.57
CA ALA A 22 1.08 42.89 -25.38
C ALA A 22 1.31 41.42 -25.65
N ALA A 23 2.53 41.03 -25.96
CA ALA A 23 2.94 39.65 -26.04
C ALA A 23 2.56 38.98 -24.72
N MET A 24 1.47 38.19 -24.78
CA MET A 24 1.07 37.31 -23.72
C MET A 24 2.19 36.30 -23.59
N ALA A 25 3.12 36.53 -22.66
CA ALA A 25 4.17 35.57 -22.32
C ALA A 25 3.48 34.27 -21.91
N ILE A 26 3.56 33.25 -22.77
CA ILE A 26 3.18 31.91 -22.45
C ILE A 26 4.02 31.53 -21.21
N PRO A 27 3.41 31.19 -20.05
CA PRO A 27 4.18 30.80 -18.90
C PRO A 27 5.00 29.57 -19.31
N ILE A 28 6.32 29.73 -19.30
CA ILE A 28 7.26 28.64 -19.53
C ILE A 28 6.95 27.61 -18.44
N ALA A 29 6.44 26.47 -18.84
CA ALA A 29 6.22 25.35 -17.93
C ALA A 29 7.52 25.12 -17.13
N PRO A 30 7.45 24.87 -15.83
CA PRO A 30 8.64 24.63 -15.02
C PRO A 30 9.46 23.51 -15.68
N PRO A 31 10.79 23.60 -15.69
CA PRO A 31 11.64 22.62 -16.34
C PRO A 31 11.29 21.23 -15.83
N VAL A 32 10.99 20.31 -16.75
CA VAL A 32 10.76 18.90 -16.42
C VAL A 32 12.00 18.43 -15.66
N PRO A 33 11.88 17.98 -14.40
CA PRO A 33 13.04 17.58 -13.62
C PRO A 33 13.81 16.53 -14.37
N ALA A 34 15.14 16.74 -14.46
CA ALA A 34 16.04 15.86 -15.18
C ALA A 34 15.78 14.38 -14.83
N LEU A 35 15.97 13.48 -15.80
CA LEU A 35 15.78 12.03 -15.67
C LEU A 35 16.81 11.37 -14.71
N THR A 36 17.22 12.06 -13.67
CA THR A 36 18.08 11.58 -12.60
C THR A 36 17.28 10.66 -11.65
N ALA A 37 17.99 9.81 -10.91
CA ALA A 37 17.37 8.94 -9.90
C ALA A 37 16.59 9.75 -8.84
N GLU A 38 17.07 10.93 -8.46
CA GLU A 38 16.35 11.85 -7.54
C GLU A 38 15.09 12.42 -8.16
N GLY A 39 15.13 12.82 -9.43
CA GLY A 39 13.94 13.25 -10.17
C GLY A 39 12.90 12.15 -10.32
N HIS A 40 13.32 10.89 -10.50
CA HIS A 40 12.42 9.74 -10.55
C HIS A 40 11.72 9.52 -9.20
N ARG A 41 12.46 9.50 -8.10
CA ARG A 41 11.90 9.34 -6.74
C ARG A 41 10.94 10.46 -6.37
N SER A 42 11.28 11.70 -6.75
CA SER A 42 10.41 12.86 -6.53
C SER A 42 9.09 12.73 -7.30
N ARG A 43 9.14 12.30 -8.56
CA ARG A 43 7.93 12.08 -9.37
C ARG A 43 7.04 10.97 -8.82
N LEU A 44 7.62 9.85 -8.36
CA LEU A 44 6.86 8.76 -7.74
C LEU A 44 6.14 9.25 -6.48
N ARG A 45 6.83 9.99 -5.60
CA ARG A 45 6.22 10.58 -4.40
C ARG A 45 5.09 11.55 -4.75
N ALA A 46 5.33 12.45 -5.71
CA ALA A 46 4.30 13.38 -6.15
C ALA A 46 3.07 12.63 -6.69
N ARG A 47 3.27 11.62 -7.52
CA ARG A 47 2.19 10.79 -8.07
C ARG A 47 1.38 10.09 -6.99
N LEU A 48 2.04 9.48 -6.00
CA LEU A 48 1.35 8.86 -4.87
C LEU A 48 0.49 9.86 -4.10
N LEU A 49 1.05 11.04 -3.80
CA LEU A 49 0.39 12.04 -2.95
C LEU A 49 -0.73 12.80 -3.67
N THR A 50 -0.64 12.96 -4.99
CA THR A 50 -1.63 13.72 -5.77
C THR A 50 -2.68 12.86 -6.44
N ALA A 51 -2.31 11.68 -6.93
CA ALA A 51 -3.17 10.79 -7.70
C ALA A 51 -3.54 9.49 -6.95
N GLY A 52 -2.99 9.29 -5.75
CA GLY A 52 -3.27 8.12 -4.91
C GLY A 52 -2.48 6.86 -5.30
N PRO A 53 -2.63 5.78 -4.51
CA PRO A 53 -1.87 4.54 -4.70
C PRO A 53 -2.19 3.83 -6.01
N GLU A 54 -3.42 3.94 -6.51
CA GLU A 54 -3.87 3.30 -7.76
C GLU A 54 -3.14 3.84 -9.01
N ALA A 55 -2.51 5.00 -8.88
CA ALA A 55 -1.69 5.58 -9.95
C ALA A 55 -0.31 4.93 -10.08
N LEU A 56 0.08 4.06 -9.15
CA LEU A 56 1.38 3.39 -9.12
C LEU A 56 1.23 1.91 -9.48
N ALA A 57 2.11 1.45 -10.37
CA ALA A 57 2.24 0.01 -10.63
C ALA A 57 3.00 -0.68 -9.48
N ASP A 58 2.83 -2.00 -9.33
CA ASP A 58 3.46 -2.81 -8.28
C ASP A 58 4.98 -2.58 -8.16
N HIS A 59 5.68 -2.49 -9.29
CA HIS A 59 7.13 -2.25 -9.27
C HIS A 59 7.47 -0.84 -8.74
N GLU A 60 6.65 0.15 -9.00
CA GLU A 60 6.85 1.51 -8.52
C GLU A 60 6.55 1.62 -7.02
N MET A 61 5.53 0.91 -6.54
CA MET A 61 5.25 0.81 -5.10
C MET A 61 6.41 0.12 -4.36
N LEU A 62 6.96 -0.96 -4.91
CA LEU A 62 8.13 -1.63 -4.35
C LEU A 62 9.37 -0.73 -4.39
N GLU A 63 9.62 -0.04 -5.50
CA GLU A 63 10.71 0.94 -5.57
C GLU A 63 10.58 1.99 -4.46
N MET A 64 9.37 2.55 -4.26
CA MET A 64 9.12 3.56 -3.22
C MET A 64 9.38 3.03 -1.82
N LEU A 65 8.88 1.85 -1.51
CA LEU A 65 9.09 1.22 -0.21
C LEU A 65 10.59 0.96 0.04
N LEU A 66 11.29 0.47 -0.98
CA LEU A 66 12.71 0.15 -0.89
C LEU A 66 13.60 1.39 -0.83
N PHE A 67 13.32 2.47 -1.56
CA PHE A 67 14.20 3.63 -1.48
C PHE A 67 14.07 4.42 -0.16
N LEU A 68 13.00 4.22 0.61
CA LEU A 68 12.93 4.71 1.99
C LEU A 68 13.96 4.00 2.89
N ALA A 69 14.15 2.70 2.69
CA ALA A 69 15.11 1.88 3.45
C ALA A 69 16.53 1.90 2.86
N LEU A 70 16.65 2.11 1.54
CA LEU A 70 17.90 2.05 0.77
C LEU A 70 18.13 3.36 0.00
N PRO A 71 18.33 4.51 0.68
CA PRO A 71 18.31 5.84 0.06
C PRO A 71 19.40 6.05 -0.99
N ARG A 72 20.52 5.34 -0.89
CA ARG A 72 21.68 5.49 -1.79
C ARG A 72 21.77 4.43 -2.89
N LYS A 73 20.82 3.47 -2.92
CA LYS A 73 20.80 2.38 -3.93
C LYS A 73 19.80 2.67 -5.02
N ASP A 74 20.08 2.21 -6.23
CA ASP A 74 19.05 2.04 -7.25
C ASP A 74 18.17 0.83 -6.86
N THR A 75 16.91 1.10 -6.55
CA THR A 75 15.95 0.10 -6.09
C THR A 75 15.16 -0.53 -7.23
N LYS A 76 15.24 0.01 -8.44
CA LYS A 76 14.50 -0.49 -9.60
C LYS A 76 14.88 -1.91 -10.03
N PRO A 77 16.19 -2.29 -10.11
CA PRO A 77 16.56 -3.67 -10.37
C PRO A 77 16.06 -4.64 -9.29
N ILE A 78 16.15 -4.22 -8.01
CA ILE A 78 15.72 -5.03 -6.87
C ILE A 78 14.19 -5.25 -6.93
N ALA A 79 13.40 -4.21 -7.17
CA ALA A 79 11.94 -4.32 -7.30
C ALA A 79 11.54 -5.26 -8.45
N ARG A 80 12.23 -5.18 -9.59
CA ARG A 80 12.00 -6.10 -10.72
C ARG A 80 12.37 -7.55 -10.41
N ALA A 81 13.49 -7.77 -9.72
CA ALA A 81 13.91 -9.12 -9.30
C ALA A 81 12.90 -9.72 -8.31
N LEU A 82 12.40 -8.92 -7.38
CA LEU A 82 11.34 -9.33 -6.45
C LEU A 82 10.06 -9.73 -7.19
N LEU A 83 9.56 -8.90 -8.09
CA LEU A 83 8.36 -9.22 -8.87
C LEU A 83 8.56 -10.43 -9.78
N GLY A 84 9.71 -10.53 -10.42
CA GLY A 84 10.04 -11.69 -11.27
C GLY A 84 10.05 -13.01 -10.50
N ARG A 85 10.47 -12.98 -9.21
CA ARG A 85 10.53 -14.17 -8.36
C ARG A 85 9.19 -14.51 -7.70
N PHE A 86 8.44 -13.52 -7.25
CA PHE A 86 7.24 -13.72 -6.41
C PHE A 86 5.93 -13.43 -7.14
N GLY A 87 5.96 -12.81 -8.31
CA GLY A 87 4.82 -12.62 -9.19
C GLY A 87 3.93 -11.41 -8.91
N GLY A 88 4.12 -10.67 -7.80
CA GLY A 88 3.30 -9.51 -7.48
C GLY A 88 3.67 -8.85 -6.16
N PHE A 89 3.11 -7.66 -5.88
CA PHE A 89 3.39 -6.89 -4.66
C PHE A 89 3.03 -7.67 -3.38
N GLY A 90 1.83 -8.23 -3.31
CA GLY A 90 1.37 -8.99 -2.15
C GLY A 90 2.29 -10.17 -1.80
N PRO A 91 2.58 -11.09 -2.75
CA PRO A 91 3.55 -12.17 -2.56
C PRO A 91 4.95 -11.71 -2.12
N VAL A 92 5.44 -10.57 -2.63
CA VAL A 92 6.74 -10.01 -2.20
C VAL A 92 6.70 -9.60 -0.73
N VAL A 93 5.71 -8.82 -0.33
CA VAL A 93 5.61 -8.29 1.03
C VAL A 93 5.42 -9.40 2.06
N THR A 94 4.75 -10.47 1.68
CA THR A 94 4.44 -11.60 2.55
C THR A 94 5.51 -12.71 2.52
N ALA A 95 6.44 -12.70 1.57
CA ALA A 95 7.54 -13.67 1.49
C ALA A 95 8.35 -13.76 2.80
N SER A 96 8.86 -14.95 3.12
CA SER A 96 9.67 -15.14 4.33
C SER A 96 11.01 -14.37 4.27
N PRO A 97 11.58 -13.95 5.40
CA PRO A 97 12.89 -13.30 5.40
C PRO A 97 13.99 -14.16 4.76
N GLY A 98 13.90 -15.50 4.87
CA GLY A 98 14.84 -16.42 4.24
C GLY A 98 14.80 -16.38 2.71
N GLU A 99 13.60 -16.31 2.14
CA GLU A 99 13.41 -16.18 0.70
C GLU A 99 13.86 -14.82 0.17
N LEU A 100 13.58 -13.76 0.93
CA LEU A 100 13.96 -12.40 0.59
C LEU A 100 15.50 -12.21 0.61
N ARG A 101 16.22 -12.90 1.50
CA ARG A 101 17.71 -12.86 1.54
C ARG A 101 18.36 -13.36 0.26
N ALA A 102 17.69 -14.20 -0.51
CA ALA A 102 18.18 -14.68 -1.79
C ALA A 102 18.12 -13.63 -2.91
N ILE A 103 17.51 -12.46 -2.67
CA ILE A 103 17.46 -11.37 -3.65
C ILE A 103 18.71 -10.49 -3.48
N GLU A 104 19.51 -10.46 -4.52
CA GLU A 104 20.73 -9.65 -4.53
C GLU A 104 20.41 -8.15 -4.32
N GLY A 105 21.19 -7.50 -3.50
CA GLY A 105 21.07 -6.07 -3.25
C GLY A 105 20.01 -5.65 -2.28
N LEU A 106 19.05 -6.51 -1.88
CA LEU A 106 17.96 -6.16 -0.98
C LEU A 106 18.45 -5.84 0.44
N GLY A 107 19.32 -6.69 1.01
CA GLY A 107 19.88 -6.51 2.35
C GLY A 107 18.84 -6.50 3.48
N GLU A 108 19.31 -6.52 4.72
CA GLU A 108 18.42 -6.59 5.91
C GLU A 108 17.50 -5.37 6.03
N ALA A 109 17.97 -4.15 5.66
CA ALA A 109 17.13 -2.96 5.71
C ALA A 109 15.95 -3.03 4.74
N GLY A 110 16.16 -3.53 3.52
CA GLY A 110 15.10 -3.74 2.55
C GLY A 110 14.10 -4.82 3.00
N ILE A 111 14.61 -5.92 3.56
CA ILE A 111 13.77 -6.98 4.15
C ILE A 111 12.93 -6.41 5.30
N ALA A 112 13.53 -5.64 6.19
CA ALA A 112 12.83 -5.02 7.32
C ALA A 112 11.71 -4.07 6.84
N ALA A 113 11.95 -3.28 5.79
CA ALA A 113 10.93 -2.40 5.21
C ALA A 113 9.72 -3.18 4.66
N LEU A 114 9.97 -4.27 3.91
CA LEU A 114 8.91 -5.14 3.42
C LEU A 114 8.12 -5.79 4.56
N LYS A 115 8.79 -6.29 5.59
CA LYS A 115 8.13 -6.90 6.77
C LYS A 115 7.37 -5.88 7.61
N LEU A 116 7.84 -4.64 7.69
CA LEU A 116 7.13 -3.54 8.36
C LEU A 116 5.84 -3.19 7.62
N ALA A 117 5.87 -3.13 6.29
CA ALA A 117 4.68 -2.90 5.48
C ALA A 117 3.64 -4.01 5.69
N GLN A 118 4.06 -5.28 5.70
CA GLN A 118 3.18 -6.41 6.04
C GLN A 118 2.58 -6.24 7.44
N ALA A 119 3.42 -5.94 8.44
CA ALA A 119 2.96 -5.79 9.82
C ALA A 119 1.96 -4.63 9.98
N ALA A 120 2.16 -3.52 9.25
CA ALA A 120 1.24 -2.40 9.26
C ALA A 120 -0.12 -2.78 8.64
N ALA A 121 -0.12 -3.44 7.49
CA ALA A 121 -1.34 -3.92 6.85
C ALA A 121 -2.13 -4.88 7.76
N LEU A 122 -1.45 -5.86 8.38
CA LEU A 122 -2.10 -6.78 9.32
C LEU A 122 -2.67 -6.07 10.55
N ARG A 123 -1.99 -5.03 11.08
CA ARG A 123 -2.52 -4.25 12.21
C ARG A 123 -3.77 -3.47 11.83
N LEU A 124 -3.82 -2.88 10.63
CA LEU A 124 -5.02 -2.19 10.14
C LEU A 124 -6.20 -3.15 10.01
N LEU A 125 -6.01 -4.30 9.36
CA LEU A 125 -7.04 -5.33 9.23
C LEU A 125 -7.53 -5.84 10.59
N ARG A 126 -6.60 -6.05 11.54
CA ARG A 126 -6.93 -6.48 12.90
C ARG A 126 -7.72 -5.42 13.67
N GLY A 127 -7.42 -4.14 13.48
CA GLY A 127 -8.16 -3.02 14.08
C GLY A 127 -9.63 -3.06 13.67
N THR A 128 -9.92 -3.27 12.40
CA THR A 128 -11.29 -3.39 11.89
C THR A 128 -12.05 -4.56 12.54
N LEU A 129 -11.38 -5.71 12.76
CA LEU A 129 -11.99 -6.87 13.44
C LEU A 129 -12.21 -6.66 14.94
N ALA A 130 -11.41 -5.79 15.59
CA ALA A 130 -11.57 -5.47 17.01
C ALA A 130 -12.74 -4.50 17.24
N GLU A 131 -13.04 -3.63 16.28
CA GLU A 131 -14.11 -2.63 16.40
C GLU A 131 -15.50 -3.18 16.06
N GLN A 132 -15.58 -4.20 15.19
CA GLN A 132 -16.85 -4.77 14.71
C GLN A 132 -17.01 -6.24 15.10
N PRO A 133 -18.26 -6.73 15.26
CA PRO A 133 -18.51 -8.14 15.47
C PRO A 133 -18.00 -8.99 14.30
N VAL A 134 -17.08 -9.90 14.57
CA VAL A 134 -16.43 -10.76 13.55
C VAL A 134 -17.45 -11.57 12.74
N LEU A 135 -18.52 -12.05 13.38
CA LEU A 135 -19.57 -12.81 12.71
C LEU A 135 -20.41 -11.99 11.72
N ARG A 136 -20.41 -10.66 11.84
CA ARG A 136 -21.02 -9.75 10.84
C ARG A 136 -20.08 -9.42 9.68
N SER A 137 -18.80 -9.64 9.87
CA SER A 137 -17.74 -9.32 8.90
C SER A 137 -16.92 -10.57 8.58
N TRP A 138 -17.60 -11.68 8.27
CA TRP A 138 -16.94 -12.96 7.93
C TRP A 138 -15.94 -12.81 6.78
N GLU A 139 -16.26 -11.97 5.83
CA GLU A 139 -15.37 -11.62 4.71
C GLU A 139 -14.10 -10.95 5.21
N ALA A 140 -14.21 -9.93 6.08
CA ALA A 140 -13.05 -9.25 6.66
C ALA A 140 -12.19 -10.19 7.52
N LEU A 141 -12.81 -11.13 8.27
CA LEU A 141 -12.06 -12.17 8.97
C LEU A 141 -11.30 -13.07 8.00
N THR A 142 -11.95 -13.50 6.94
CA THR A 142 -11.33 -14.37 5.93
C THR A 142 -10.16 -13.67 5.24
N ASP A 143 -10.29 -12.39 4.91
CA ASP A 143 -9.24 -11.58 4.30
C ASP A 143 -8.06 -11.39 5.26
N TYR A 144 -8.34 -11.13 6.53
CA TYR A 144 -7.32 -11.07 7.57
C TYR A 144 -6.56 -12.40 7.70
N LEU A 145 -7.27 -13.52 7.81
CA LEU A 145 -6.65 -14.85 7.94
C LEU A 145 -5.84 -15.22 6.69
N ARG A 146 -6.36 -14.93 5.50
CA ARG A 146 -5.61 -15.10 4.25
C ARG A 146 -4.33 -14.27 4.25
N ALA A 147 -4.40 -13.00 4.63
CA ALA A 147 -3.22 -12.13 4.70
C ALA A 147 -2.20 -12.61 5.74
N ALA A 148 -2.67 -13.17 6.87
CA ALA A 148 -1.81 -13.67 7.94
C ALA A 148 -1.17 -15.02 7.61
N LEU A 149 -1.87 -15.92 6.89
CA LEU A 149 -1.46 -17.30 6.67
C LEU A 149 -0.90 -17.58 5.27
N ARG A 150 -1.16 -16.72 4.29
CA ARG A 150 -0.91 -16.97 2.86
C ARG A 150 0.50 -17.44 2.51
N HIS A 151 1.50 -17.14 3.32
CA HIS A 151 2.91 -17.45 3.04
C HIS A 151 3.60 -18.22 4.17
N GLU A 152 2.82 -18.75 5.10
CA GLU A 152 3.35 -19.63 6.13
C GLU A 152 3.62 -21.01 5.56
N LYS A 153 4.89 -21.42 5.53
CA LYS A 153 5.32 -22.71 4.97
C LYS A 153 4.97 -23.91 5.85
N THR A 154 4.84 -23.65 7.14
CA THR A 154 4.46 -24.65 8.13
C THR A 154 3.02 -24.44 8.54
N GLU A 155 2.31 -25.53 8.78
CA GLU A 155 0.97 -25.46 9.31
C GLU A 155 0.97 -24.76 10.67
N GLN A 156 0.12 -23.74 10.81
CA GLN A 156 -0.08 -23.05 12.08
C GLN A 156 -1.48 -23.35 12.61
N PHE A 157 -1.53 -23.68 13.89
CA PHE A 157 -2.77 -23.68 14.63
C PHE A 157 -2.94 -22.33 15.32
N ARG A 158 -3.97 -21.62 14.92
CA ARG A 158 -4.26 -20.26 15.32
C ARG A 158 -5.58 -20.20 16.04
N VAL A 159 -5.67 -19.43 17.10
CA VAL A 159 -6.89 -19.25 17.88
C VAL A 159 -7.22 -17.77 17.97
N LEU A 160 -8.43 -17.43 17.53
CA LEU A 160 -8.99 -16.10 17.69
C LEU A 160 -9.93 -16.13 18.90
N PHE A 161 -9.66 -15.27 19.87
CA PHE A 161 -10.45 -15.14 21.08
C PHE A 161 -11.40 -13.95 20.93
N LEU A 162 -12.69 -14.16 21.18
CA LEU A 162 -13.73 -13.16 20.96
C LEU A 162 -14.47 -12.86 22.26
N ASP A 163 -14.92 -11.60 22.42
CA ASP A 163 -15.80 -11.18 23.50
C ASP A 163 -17.26 -11.65 23.29
N ALA A 164 -18.13 -11.37 24.24
CA ALA A 164 -19.57 -11.71 24.16
C ALA A 164 -20.30 -11.01 22.99
N ARG A 165 -19.72 -9.97 22.41
CA ARG A 165 -20.21 -9.28 21.21
C ARG A 165 -19.53 -9.76 19.93
N THR A 166 -18.77 -10.85 20.02
CA THR A 166 -17.99 -11.43 18.92
C THR A 166 -16.93 -10.51 18.33
N ARG A 167 -16.37 -9.57 19.11
CA ARG A 167 -15.24 -8.73 18.71
C ARG A 167 -13.94 -9.41 19.06
N LEU A 168 -12.92 -9.21 18.23
CA LEU A 168 -11.61 -9.84 18.42
C LEU A 168 -10.89 -9.23 19.63
N LEU A 169 -10.62 -10.07 20.65
CA LEU A 169 -9.80 -9.74 21.80
C LEU A 169 -8.33 -10.05 21.55
N ALA A 170 -8.05 -11.24 21.03
CA ALA A 170 -6.70 -11.67 20.71
C ALA A 170 -6.69 -12.67 19.54
N ASP A 171 -5.57 -12.68 18.83
CA ASP A 171 -5.25 -13.66 17.79
C ASP A 171 -3.85 -14.21 18.10
N GLU A 172 -3.80 -15.48 18.43
CA GLU A 172 -2.58 -16.14 18.91
C GLU A 172 -2.29 -17.42 18.14
N VAL A 173 -1.01 -17.59 17.76
CA VAL A 173 -0.52 -18.87 17.22
C VAL A 173 -0.22 -19.78 18.40
N MET A 174 -1.07 -20.76 18.63
CA MET A 174 -0.95 -21.69 19.75
C MET A 174 -0.21 -22.98 19.42
N GLY A 175 -0.03 -23.27 18.12
CA GLY A 175 0.75 -24.40 17.66
C GLY A 175 1.43 -24.11 16.33
N ARG A 176 2.67 -24.57 16.17
CA ARG A 176 3.37 -24.61 14.90
C ARG A 176 3.70 -26.05 14.61
N GLY A 177 3.20 -26.53 13.49
CA GLY A 177 3.37 -27.92 13.10
C GLY A 177 4.51 -28.15 12.13
N THR A 178 4.63 -29.40 11.74
CA THR A 178 5.36 -29.83 10.56
C THR A 178 4.51 -29.61 9.30
N ILE A 179 4.94 -30.12 8.16
CA ILE A 179 4.25 -29.90 6.87
C ILE A 179 2.76 -30.32 6.90
N ASN A 180 2.37 -31.28 7.74
CA ASN A 180 1.03 -31.87 7.74
C ASN A 180 0.37 -32.02 9.12
N HIS A 181 0.93 -31.41 10.18
CA HIS A 181 0.36 -31.55 11.52
C HIS A 181 0.76 -30.38 12.43
N ALA A 182 -0.23 -29.71 12.99
CA ALA A 182 -0.06 -28.71 14.04
C ALA A 182 -0.67 -29.26 15.35
N PRO A 183 0.08 -29.35 16.46
CA PRO A 183 -0.46 -29.86 17.71
C PRO A 183 -1.51 -28.91 18.27
N VAL A 184 -2.62 -29.47 18.75
CA VAL A 184 -3.71 -28.73 19.40
C VAL A 184 -3.83 -29.20 20.85
N TYR A 185 -3.74 -28.25 21.78
CA TYR A 185 -3.84 -28.51 23.23
C TYR A 185 -5.10 -27.83 23.79
N PRO A 186 -6.26 -28.51 23.87
CA PRO A 186 -7.52 -27.90 24.31
C PRO A 186 -7.47 -27.26 25.69
N ARG A 187 -6.68 -27.83 26.61
CA ARG A 187 -6.48 -27.27 27.97
C ARG A 187 -5.83 -25.88 27.92
N GLU A 188 -4.84 -25.69 27.05
CA GLU A 188 -4.16 -24.40 26.90
C GLU A 188 -5.08 -23.36 26.27
N ILE A 189 -5.90 -23.76 25.30
CA ILE A 189 -6.91 -22.89 24.69
C ILE A 189 -7.92 -22.43 25.75
N ALA A 190 -8.45 -23.39 26.55
CA ALA A 190 -9.42 -23.06 27.59
C ALA A 190 -8.79 -22.14 28.67
N ARG A 191 -7.58 -22.42 29.12
CA ARG A 191 -6.87 -21.56 30.06
C ARG A 191 -6.73 -20.14 29.49
N ARG A 192 -6.27 -20.04 28.26
CA ARG A 192 -6.06 -18.73 27.62
C ARG A 192 -7.36 -17.96 27.38
N ALA A 193 -8.44 -18.68 27.03
CA ALA A 193 -9.77 -18.09 26.88
C ALA A 193 -10.26 -17.47 28.21
N LEU A 194 -10.05 -18.15 29.33
CA LEU A 194 -10.39 -17.64 30.66
C LEU A 194 -9.55 -16.42 31.05
N GLU A 195 -8.26 -16.44 30.80
CA GLU A 195 -7.36 -15.30 31.05
C GLU A 195 -7.76 -14.05 30.28
N LEU A 196 -8.23 -14.21 29.04
CA LEU A 196 -8.68 -13.13 28.16
C LEU A 196 -10.14 -12.73 28.35
N HIS A 197 -10.88 -13.43 29.24
CA HIS A 197 -12.33 -13.30 29.41
C HIS A 197 -13.08 -13.48 28.07
N ALA A 198 -12.59 -14.38 27.23
CA ALA A 198 -13.21 -14.68 25.94
C ALA A 198 -14.46 -15.54 26.12
N SER A 199 -15.51 -15.18 25.40
CA SER A 199 -16.79 -15.94 25.39
C SER A 199 -16.89 -16.91 24.23
N THR A 200 -16.08 -16.71 23.19
CA THR A 200 -16.08 -17.53 21.97
C THR A 200 -14.66 -17.64 21.45
N VAL A 201 -14.36 -18.78 20.81
CA VAL A 201 -13.09 -18.96 20.10
C VAL A 201 -13.36 -19.43 18.67
N ILE A 202 -12.54 -18.94 17.73
CA ILE A 202 -12.47 -19.47 16.37
C ILE A 202 -11.12 -20.16 16.23
N LEU A 203 -11.17 -21.42 15.79
CA LEU A 203 -9.99 -22.25 15.59
C LEU A 203 -9.67 -22.28 14.10
N GLU A 204 -8.45 -21.94 13.75
CA GLU A 204 -7.97 -21.93 12.38
C GLU A 204 -6.70 -22.77 12.26
N ILE A 205 -6.69 -23.67 11.30
CA ILE A 205 -5.51 -24.44 10.91
C ILE A 205 -5.21 -24.06 9.46
N GLY A 206 -4.10 -23.37 9.24
CA GLY A 206 -3.78 -22.89 7.91
C GLY A 206 -2.30 -22.91 7.60
N ARG A 207 -2.03 -23.04 6.32
CA ARG A 207 -0.73 -22.84 5.67
C ARG A 207 -0.93 -22.26 4.28
N ALA A 208 0.13 -21.74 3.67
CA ALA A 208 0.09 -21.41 2.25
C ALA A 208 -0.21 -22.68 1.44
N HIS A 209 -1.27 -22.65 0.65
CA HIS A 209 -1.42 -23.62 -0.43
C HIS A 209 -0.43 -23.23 -1.55
N VAL A 210 0.48 -24.13 -1.87
CA VAL A 210 1.37 -24.02 -3.03
C VAL A 210 0.58 -24.33 -4.29
#